data_f8104f64161bee94e225554ecea42d0c
#
_entry.id   f8104f64161bee94e225554ecea42d0c
#
_cell.length_a   1.000
_cell.length_b   1.000
_cell.length_c   1.000
_cell.angle_alpha   90.00
_cell.angle_beta   90.00
_cell.angle_gamma   90.00
#
_symmetry.space_group_name_H-M   'P 1'
#
loop_
_entity.id
_entity.type
_entity.pdbx_description
1 polymer ?
#
loop_
_entity_poly.entity_id
_entity_poly.type
_entity_poly.pdbx_seq_one_letter_code
_entity_poly.pdbx_strand_id
1 'polypeptide(L)'
;MKPCGNSAFIRVSAFGPRVLQRLDCLHFLQPAPVTVIARDSRQIPYRGRLAPSPTGFLHVGHARTFWTAQRRALANKGVLVLRNEDLDRPRCRKEFVSAMFEDLAWFGFHWQEGPDVGGLFGPYSQSERGDLYRAAFNRVRDGDFVYPCSCSRQDVLRALQAPHAGEDEPLYPGTCRATSSGPKPVESDATRDGSRINWRFRVPDGESISFVDAHYGRQRFVAGSDFGDFIIWRHDDVPAYHLAVVVDDHAMQITEVVRGEDLLKSTARQLLLYRALGWTPPDFYHCPLVTDEKGVRLAKRHDVLSLRALRAKGAEPATLRESW
;
A
#
# COMPACT_ATOMS: atom_id res chain seq x y z
N MET A 1 35.29 57.15 31.24
CA MET A 1 34.97 57.07 32.67
C MET A 1 34.78 55.61 33.00
N LYS A 2 35.56 55.15 33.89
CA LYS A 2 35.62 53.83 34.55
C LYS A 2 34.38 53.63 35.46
N PRO A 3 34.26 52.53 36.21
CA PRO A 3 34.64 51.10 36.05
C PRO A 3 33.71 50.12 36.81
N CYS A 4 34.22 48.91 37.00
CA CYS A 4 34.01 47.90 38.07
C CYS A 4 32.86 46.97 37.84
N GLY A 5 32.96 45.66 37.95
CA GLY A 5 33.95 44.77 38.61
C GLY A 5 33.13 43.74 39.41
N ASN A 6 33.36 42.48 39.23
CA ASN A 6 33.78 41.54 40.24
C ASN A 6 33.61 40.07 39.85
N SER A 7 34.76 39.43 39.86
CA SER A 7 34.91 37.96 39.88
C SER A 7 34.53 37.41 41.26
N ALA A 8 33.93 36.24 41.31
CA ALA A 8 33.97 35.38 42.48
C ALA A 8 34.32 33.96 42.06
N PHE A 9 35.59 33.62 42.28
CA PHE A 9 36.10 32.23 42.32
C PHE A 9 35.66 31.59 43.63
N ILE A 10 35.03 30.41 43.53
CA ILE A 10 34.99 29.47 44.65
C ILE A 10 35.71 28.20 44.24
N ARG A 11 36.88 28.00 44.86
CA ARG A 11 37.58 26.73 44.97
C ARG A 11 36.83 25.84 45.96
N VAL A 12 36.57 24.59 45.62
CA VAL A 12 36.44 23.50 46.60
C VAL A 12 37.21 22.28 46.09
N SER A 13 38.10 21.84 46.96
CA SER A 13 39.03 20.73 46.80
C SER A 13 38.37 19.35 46.98
N ALA A 14 38.97 18.41 46.25
CA ALA A 14 39.28 17.00 46.55
C ALA A 14 38.36 16.15 47.47
N PHE A 15 37.92 14.97 46.97
CA PHE A 15 38.31 13.67 47.47
C PHE A 15 37.41 12.56 46.90
N GLY A 16 37.99 11.45 46.42
CA GLY A 16 37.45 10.08 46.40
C GLY A 16 37.04 9.50 45.07
N PRO A 17 37.54 8.30 44.73
CA PRO A 17 37.15 7.62 43.48
C PRO A 17 35.76 7.00 43.64
N ARG A 18 34.78 7.46 42.87
CA ARG A 18 33.49 6.81 42.75
C ARG A 18 33.46 5.91 41.52
N VAL A 19 33.25 4.65 41.81
CA VAL A 19 32.91 3.55 40.95
C VAL A 19 31.92 3.99 39.87
N LEU A 20 32.33 3.83 38.60
CA LEU A 20 31.45 3.92 37.45
C LEU A 20 30.55 2.70 37.46
N GLN A 21 29.36 2.82 37.99
CA GLN A 21 28.26 1.90 37.68
C GLN A 21 27.75 2.25 36.28
N ARG A 22 27.97 1.30 35.36
CA ARG A 22 27.30 1.29 34.06
C ARG A 22 25.79 1.24 34.29
N LEU A 23 25.09 2.29 33.93
CA LEU A 23 23.66 2.28 33.72
C LEU A 23 23.38 1.73 32.31
N ASP A 24 23.36 0.41 32.21
CA ASP A 24 22.74 -0.28 31.08
C ASP A 24 21.22 -0.23 31.27
N CYS A 25 20.60 0.83 30.83
CA CYS A 25 19.14 0.91 30.67
C CYS A 25 18.80 1.49 29.30
N LEU A 26 19.16 0.76 28.23
CA LEU A 26 18.46 0.87 26.96
C LEU A 26 17.12 0.10 27.11
N HIS A 27 16.16 0.75 27.72
CA HIS A 27 14.77 0.36 27.54
C HIS A 27 14.45 0.67 26.08
N PHE A 28 14.43 -0.36 25.23
CA PHE A 28 13.73 -0.32 23.95
C PHE A 28 12.28 0.01 24.26
N LEU A 29 11.91 1.26 24.07
CA LEU A 29 10.51 1.66 23.98
C LEU A 29 9.89 0.87 22.83
N GLN A 30 9.12 -0.15 23.17
CA GLN A 30 8.29 -0.84 22.19
C GLN A 30 7.37 0.23 21.56
N PRO A 31 7.34 0.36 20.23
CA PRO A 31 6.43 1.29 19.60
C PRO A 31 4.99 0.91 19.98
N ALA A 32 4.23 1.91 20.37
CA ALA A 32 2.82 1.71 20.71
C ALA A 32 2.09 1.04 19.54
N PRO A 33 1.15 0.10 19.81
CA PRO A 33 0.40 -0.58 18.77
C PRO A 33 -0.30 0.44 17.87
N VAL A 34 -0.23 0.24 16.55
CA VAL A 34 -0.93 1.09 15.58
C VAL A 34 -2.42 0.84 15.72
N THR A 35 -3.08 1.68 16.52
CA THR A 35 -4.53 1.77 16.50
C THR A 35 -4.91 2.92 15.58
N VAL A 36 -5.45 2.61 14.41
CA VAL A 36 -6.03 3.62 13.53
C VAL A 36 -7.32 4.10 14.20
N ILE A 37 -7.27 5.30 14.78
CA ILE A 37 -8.46 5.98 15.30
C ILE A 37 -9.27 6.43 14.08
N ALA A 38 -10.55 6.08 14.03
CA ALA A 38 -11.46 6.56 12.99
C ALA A 38 -11.37 8.09 12.86
N ARG A 39 -11.23 8.58 11.65
CA ARG A 39 -11.23 10.02 11.37
C ARG A 39 -12.55 10.64 11.85
N ASP A 40 -12.51 11.83 12.42
CA ASP A 40 -13.70 12.64 12.58
C ASP A 40 -14.16 13.09 11.17
N SER A 41 -15.13 12.35 10.62
CA SER A 41 -15.61 12.49 9.24
C SER A 41 -16.35 13.82 8.99
N ARG A 42 -16.51 14.67 10.00
CA ARG A 42 -17.35 15.88 9.91
C ARG A 42 -16.68 17.06 9.20
N GLN A 43 -15.38 16.98 8.84
CA GLN A 43 -14.66 18.14 8.26
C GLN A 43 -14.00 17.88 6.88
N ILE A 44 -13.87 16.65 6.44
CA ILE A 44 -13.21 16.35 5.16
C ILE A 44 -14.23 15.78 4.17
N PRO A 45 -14.45 16.40 2.99
CA PRO A 45 -15.33 15.85 1.97
C PRO A 45 -14.95 14.42 1.61
N TYR A 46 -15.92 13.54 1.46
CA TYR A 46 -15.68 12.16 1.05
C TYR A 46 -15.03 12.12 -0.34
N ARG A 47 -13.97 11.33 -0.46
CA ARG A 47 -13.29 11.05 -1.72
C ARG A 47 -13.01 9.56 -1.83
N GLY A 48 -13.75 8.89 -2.72
CA GLY A 48 -13.52 7.50 -3.09
C GLY A 48 -12.73 7.41 -4.39
N ARG A 49 -12.36 6.18 -4.78
CA ARG A 49 -11.70 5.95 -6.07
C ARG A 49 -12.17 4.66 -6.74
N LEU A 50 -12.21 4.67 -8.07
CA LEU A 50 -12.15 3.52 -8.96
C LEU A 50 -10.69 3.39 -9.41
N ALA A 51 -10.07 2.24 -9.18
CA ALA A 51 -8.64 2.04 -9.43
C ALA A 51 -8.39 0.74 -10.23
N PRO A 52 -8.85 0.67 -11.47
CA PRO A 52 -8.62 -0.49 -12.32
C PRO A 52 -7.18 -0.54 -12.83
N SER A 53 -6.60 -1.76 -12.86
CA SER A 53 -5.35 -2.04 -13.56
C SER A 53 -5.66 -2.61 -14.94
N PRO A 54 -5.38 -1.90 -16.05
CA PRO A 54 -5.79 -2.28 -17.40
C PRO A 54 -4.87 -3.37 -17.99
N THR A 55 -4.72 -4.49 -17.28
CA THR A 55 -3.95 -5.66 -17.71
C THR A 55 -4.79 -6.72 -18.42
N GLY A 56 -6.09 -6.44 -18.60
CA GLY A 56 -7.11 -7.24 -19.25
C GLY A 56 -8.45 -6.51 -19.18
N PHE A 57 -9.50 -7.14 -19.72
CA PHE A 57 -10.85 -6.57 -19.67
C PHE A 57 -11.44 -6.60 -18.26
N LEU A 58 -12.26 -5.61 -17.93
CA LEU A 58 -13.01 -5.57 -16.68
C LEU A 58 -14.05 -6.69 -16.65
N HIS A 59 -14.22 -7.31 -15.48
CA HIS A 59 -15.20 -8.37 -15.26
C HIS A 59 -16.20 -8.00 -14.16
N VAL A 60 -17.24 -8.82 -14.00
CA VAL A 60 -18.34 -8.59 -13.03
C VAL A 60 -17.83 -8.34 -11.61
N GLY A 61 -16.77 -9.02 -11.17
CA GLY A 61 -16.19 -8.79 -9.84
C GLY A 61 -15.65 -7.38 -9.64
N HIS A 62 -15.00 -6.81 -10.67
CA HIS A 62 -14.58 -5.41 -10.65
C HIS A 62 -15.80 -4.49 -10.60
N ALA A 63 -16.80 -4.74 -11.45
CA ALA A 63 -18.00 -3.92 -11.53
C ALA A 63 -18.75 -3.88 -10.19
N ARG A 64 -18.89 -5.02 -9.50
CA ARG A 64 -19.54 -5.07 -8.18
C ARG A 64 -18.80 -4.21 -7.14
N THR A 65 -17.49 -4.34 -7.08
CA THR A 65 -16.65 -3.54 -6.16
C THR A 65 -16.73 -2.05 -6.48
N PHE A 66 -16.63 -1.70 -7.76
CA PHE A 66 -16.72 -0.30 -8.20
C PHE A 66 -18.11 0.29 -8.01
N TRP A 67 -19.17 -0.53 -8.19
CA TRP A 67 -20.53 -0.11 -7.88
C TRP A 67 -20.70 0.22 -6.40
N THR A 68 -20.13 -0.59 -5.52
CA THR A 68 -20.11 -0.29 -4.08
C THR A 68 -19.38 1.02 -3.81
N ALA A 69 -18.22 1.25 -4.43
CA ALA A 69 -17.49 2.52 -4.29
C ALA A 69 -18.31 3.72 -4.75
N GLN A 70 -18.97 3.63 -5.92
CA GLN A 70 -19.84 4.71 -6.42
C GLN A 70 -21.03 4.97 -5.49
N ARG A 71 -21.72 3.93 -5.02
CA ARG A 71 -22.85 4.08 -4.08
C ARG A 71 -22.42 4.77 -2.79
N ARG A 72 -21.25 4.41 -2.25
CA ARG A 72 -20.71 5.04 -1.04
C ARG A 72 -20.35 6.51 -1.28
N ALA A 73 -19.74 6.82 -2.42
CA ALA A 73 -19.47 8.22 -2.79
C ALA A 73 -20.76 9.04 -2.92
N LEU A 74 -21.78 8.50 -3.59
CA LEU A 74 -23.10 9.17 -3.72
C LEU A 74 -23.79 9.38 -2.37
N ALA A 75 -23.79 8.35 -1.51
CA ALA A 75 -24.41 8.44 -0.18
C ALA A 75 -23.75 9.50 0.71
N ASN A 76 -22.46 9.73 0.54
CA ASN A 76 -21.70 10.77 1.25
C ASN A 76 -21.61 12.11 0.50
N LYS A 77 -22.32 12.26 -0.62
CA LYS A 77 -22.26 13.46 -1.49
C LYS A 77 -20.81 13.84 -1.85
N GLY A 78 -19.99 12.84 -2.05
CA GLY A 78 -18.55 12.95 -2.23
C GLY A 78 -18.12 12.88 -3.68
N VAL A 79 -16.80 12.94 -3.87
CA VAL A 79 -16.12 12.83 -5.16
C VAL A 79 -15.68 11.40 -5.40
N LEU A 80 -15.83 10.91 -6.62
CA LEU A 80 -15.26 9.66 -7.08
C LEU A 80 -14.16 9.94 -8.10
N VAL A 81 -12.97 9.42 -7.84
CA VAL A 81 -11.78 9.58 -8.69
C VAL A 81 -11.59 8.32 -9.51
N LEU A 82 -11.37 8.44 -10.81
CA LEU A 82 -10.86 7.34 -11.63
C LEU A 82 -9.34 7.40 -11.68
N ARG A 83 -8.66 6.36 -11.23
CA ARG A 83 -7.20 6.21 -11.31
C ARG A 83 -6.84 5.04 -12.21
N ASN A 84 -6.08 5.30 -13.26
CA ASN A 84 -5.55 4.29 -14.15
C ASN A 84 -4.28 3.69 -13.55
N GLU A 85 -4.32 2.42 -13.11
CA GLU A 85 -3.18 1.74 -12.48
C GLU A 85 -2.35 0.97 -13.52
N ASP A 86 -1.60 1.69 -14.35
CA ASP A 86 -0.87 1.24 -15.52
C ASP A 86 0.66 1.08 -15.32
N LEU A 87 1.12 0.80 -14.11
CA LEU A 87 2.55 0.59 -13.81
C LEU A 87 3.15 -0.63 -14.50
N ASP A 88 2.36 -1.68 -14.70
CA ASP A 88 2.80 -2.88 -15.43
C ASP A 88 2.69 -2.67 -16.93
N ARG A 89 3.56 -1.80 -17.47
CA ARG A 89 3.55 -1.37 -18.87
C ARG A 89 3.46 -2.53 -19.88
N PRO A 90 4.17 -3.66 -19.72
CA PRO A 90 4.08 -4.78 -20.67
C PRO A 90 2.68 -5.40 -20.76
N ARG A 91 1.88 -5.37 -19.68
CA ARG A 91 0.52 -5.92 -19.65
C ARG A 91 -0.56 -4.87 -19.86
N CYS A 92 -0.28 -3.59 -19.59
CA CYS A 92 -1.22 -2.48 -19.75
C CYS A 92 -1.27 -2.01 -21.21
N ARG A 93 -1.93 -2.78 -22.08
CA ARG A 93 -2.05 -2.43 -23.51
C ARG A 93 -3.07 -1.33 -23.72
N LYS A 94 -2.86 -0.50 -24.75
CA LYS A 94 -3.78 0.59 -25.11
C LYS A 94 -5.21 0.12 -25.30
N GLU A 95 -5.39 -1.07 -25.88
CA GLU A 95 -6.72 -1.66 -26.08
C GLU A 95 -7.47 -1.90 -24.75
N PHE A 96 -6.76 -2.32 -23.69
CA PHE A 96 -7.37 -2.52 -22.38
C PHE A 96 -7.69 -1.21 -21.67
N VAL A 97 -6.84 -0.19 -21.87
CA VAL A 97 -7.12 1.16 -21.35
C VAL A 97 -8.38 1.75 -22.02
N SER A 98 -8.48 1.69 -23.36
CA SER A 98 -9.68 2.17 -24.06
C SER A 98 -10.92 1.38 -23.65
N ALA A 99 -10.81 0.05 -23.60
CA ALA A 99 -11.90 -0.80 -23.18
C ALA A 99 -12.37 -0.53 -21.75
N MET A 100 -11.45 -0.20 -20.85
CA MET A 100 -11.76 0.16 -19.46
C MET A 100 -12.70 1.35 -19.38
N PHE A 101 -12.40 2.45 -20.10
CA PHE A 101 -13.27 3.63 -20.14
C PHE A 101 -14.65 3.32 -20.75
N GLU A 102 -14.67 2.61 -21.88
CA GLU A 102 -15.92 2.21 -22.54
C GLU A 102 -16.80 1.33 -21.65
N ASP A 103 -16.20 0.34 -20.98
CA ASP A 103 -16.92 -0.61 -20.15
C ASP A 103 -17.42 0.06 -18.85
N LEU A 104 -16.65 0.96 -18.27
CA LEU A 104 -17.07 1.75 -17.10
C LEU A 104 -18.23 2.66 -17.47
N ALA A 105 -18.14 3.39 -18.59
CA ALA A 105 -19.20 4.27 -19.05
C ALA A 105 -20.47 3.48 -19.40
N TRP A 106 -20.35 2.34 -20.10
CA TRP A 106 -21.48 1.45 -20.42
C TRP A 106 -22.19 0.95 -19.17
N PHE A 107 -21.42 0.58 -18.13
CA PHE A 107 -21.98 0.07 -16.89
C PHE A 107 -22.71 1.15 -16.06
N GLY A 108 -22.48 2.42 -16.35
CA GLY A 108 -23.07 3.57 -15.68
C GLY A 108 -22.23 4.07 -14.48
N PHE A 109 -20.91 3.93 -14.58
CA PHE A 109 -20.01 4.58 -13.63
C PHE A 109 -19.78 6.03 -14.01
N HIS A 110 -19.73 6.90 -12.98
CA HIS A 110 -19.48 8.32 -13.12
C HIS A 110 -18.39 8.74 -12.13
N TRP A 111 -17.40 9.45 -12.63
CA TRP A 111 -16.32 10.02 -11.82
C TRP A 111 -16.16 11.51 -12.13
N GLN A 112 -15.71 12.28 -11.14
CA GLN A 112 -15.55 13.73 -11.23
C GLN A 112 -14.10 14.11 -11.55
N GLU A 113 -13.14 13.23 -11.27
CA GLU A 113 -11.72 13.42 -11.55
C GLU A 113 -11.15 12.16 -12.17
N GLY A 114 -10.26 12.29 -13.15
CA GLY A 114 -9.68 11.13 -13.83
C GLY A 114 -8.80 11.50 -15.02
N PRO A 115 -8.19 10.51 -15.69
CA PRO A 115 -7.28 10.75 -16.81
C PRO A 115 -7.94 11.45 -18.01
N ASP A 116 -9.25 11.27 -18.17
CA ASP A 116 -10.07 11.79 -19.27
C ASP A 116 -10.73 13.14 -18.96
N VAL A 117 -11.06 13.38 -17.70
CA VAL A 117 -11.76 14.60 -17.26
C VAL A 117 -10.87 15.58 -16.51
N GLY A 118 -9.64 15.19 -16.16
CA GLY A 118 -8.74 16.01 -15.36
C GLY A 118 -9.14 16.09 -13.89
N GLY A 119 -8.70 17.14 -13.19
CA GLY A 119 -9.00 17.40 -11.79
C GLY A 119 -7.82 18.04 -11.05
N LEU A 120 -7.98 18.24 -9.72
CA LEU A 120 -7.02 19.00 -8.90
C LEU A 120 -5.74 18.20 -8.56
N PHE A 121 -5.78 16.89 -8.60
CA PHE A 121 -4.71 16.02 -8.08
C PHE A 121 -4.05 15.16 -9.17
N GLY A 122 -4.16 15.58 -10.43
CA GLY A 122 -3.52 14.89 -11.56
C GLY A 122 -1.99 14.86 -11.50
N PRO A 123 -1.37 14.07 -12.38
CA PRO A 123 -1.99 13.15 -13.34
C PRO A 123 -2.66 11.95 -12.64
N TYR A 124 -3.64 11.31 -13.33
CA TYR A 124 -4.42 10.20 -12.79
C TYR A 124 -4.03 8.84 -13.36
N SER A 125 -3.02 8.77 -14.21
CA SER A 125 -2.36 7.53 -14.64
C SER A 125 -1.09 7.32 -13.83
N GLN A 126 -0.90 6.13 -13.27
CA GLN A 126 0.26 5.83 -12.41
C GLN A 126 1.59 5.95 -13.16
N SER A 127 1.61 5.59 -14.44
CA SER A 127 2.81 5.70 -15.29
C SER A 127 3.36 7.13 -15.44
N GLU A 128 2.57 8.16 -15.10
CA GLU A 128 2.92 9.58 -15.16
C GLU A 128 3.34 10.17 -13.80
N ARG A 129 3.35 9.37 -12.73
CA ARG A 129 3.54 9.81 -11.33
C ARG A 129 4.87 9.38 -10.73
N GLY A 130 5.85 9.01 -11.56
CA GLY A 130 7.14 8.46 -11.14
C GLY A 130 7.86 9.28 -10.06
N ASP A 131 7.86 10.61 -10.19
CA ASP A 131 8.54 11.52 -9.26
C ASP A 131 7.94 11.46 -7.84
N LEU A 132 6.60 11.36 -7.73
CA LEU A 132 5.93 11.21 -6.43
C LEU A 132 6.32 9.92 -5.75
N TYR A 133 6.36 8.82 -6.50
CA TYR A 133 6.78 7.52 -5.96
C TYR A 133 8.24 7.52 -5.54
N ARG A 134 9.12 8.17 -6.34
CA ARG A 134 10.54 8.28 -6.03
C ARG A 134 10.76 9.09 -4.76
N ALA A 135 10.06 10.21 -4.59
CA ALA A 135 10.13 11.02 -3.38
C ALA A 135 9.70 10.22 -2.14
N ALA A 136 8.59 9.48 -2.22
CA ALA A 136 8.11 8.64 -1.13
C ALA A 136 9.09 7.49 -0.82
N PHE A 137 9.63 6.83 -1.86
CA PHE A 137 10.66 5.79 -1.71
C PHE A 137 11.91 6.33 -1.00
N ASN A 138 12.43 7.48 -1.42
CA ASN A 138 13.60 8.10 -0.77
C ASN A 138 13.30 8.36 0.71
N ARG A 139 12.12 8.87 1.05
CA ARG A 139 11.74 9.13 2.44
C ARG A 139 11.74 7.88 3.31
N VAL A 140 11.19 6.75 2.83
CA VAL A 140 11.22 5.49 3.60
C VAL A 140 12.61 4.87 3.63
N ARG A 141 13.43 5.07 2.60
CA ARG A 141 14.83 4.64 2.58
C ARG A 141 15.67 5.43 3.58
N ASP A 142 15.56 6.74 3.58
CA ASP A 142 16.30 7.63 4.48
C ASP A 142 15.88 7.44 5.96
N GLY A 143 14.66 6.94 6.18
CA GLY A 143 14.15 6.52 7.49
C GLY A 143 14.56 5.11 7.93
N ASP A 144 15.42 4.41 7.16
CA ASP A 144 15.89 3.02 7.42
C ASP A 144 14.75 1.97 7.49
N PHE A 145 13.61 2.25 6.83
CA PHE A 145 12.50 1.30 6.76
C PHE A 145 12.69 0.23 5.69
N VAL A 146 13.68 0.36 4.82
CA VAL A 146 13.88 -0.53 3.68
C VAL A 146 15.31 -1.02 3.58
N TYR A 147 15.49 -2.13 2.88
CA TYR A 147 16.81 -2.70 2.59
C TYR A 147 16.86 -3.31 1.18
N PRO A 148 18.05 -3.38 0.55
CA PRO A 148 18.23 -3.98 -0.76
C PRO A 148 18.09 -5.51 -0.68
N CYS A 149 17.49 -6.10 -1.73
CA CYS A 149 17.27 -7.53 -1.85
C CYS A 149 17.57 -8.00 -3.28
N SER A 150 18.55 -8.89 -3.43
CA SER A 150 18.93 -9.51 -4.71
C SER A 150 18.19 -10.81 -5.01
N CYS A 151 17.36 -11.32 -4.08
CA CYS A 151 16.60 -12.56 -4.27
C CYS A 151 15.65 -12.46 -5.44
N SER A 152 15.70 -13.45 -6.35
CA SER A 152 14.71 -13.63 -7.39
C SER A 152 13.38 -14.12 -6.78
N ARG A 153 12.27 -14.00 -7.55
CA ARG A 153 10.99 -14.60 -7.17
C ARG A 153 11.12 -16.12 -6.97
N GLN A 154 11.95 -16.77 -7.76
CA GLN A 154 12.21 -18.21 -7.63
C GLN A 154 13.00 -18.55 -6.36
N ASP A 155 13.96 -17.71 -5.96
CA ASP A 155 14.70 -17.92 -4.71
C ASP A 155 13.78 -17.85 -3.49
N VAL A 156 12.84 -16.90 -3.48
CA VAL A 156 11.82 -16.82 -2.45
C VAL A 156 10.95 -18.08 -2.44
N LEU A 157 10.48 -18.53 -3.60
CA LEU A 157 9.67 -19.75 -3.70
C LEU A 157 10.44 -21.02 -3.30
N ARG A 158 11.73 -21.14 -3.67
CA ARG A 158 12.57 -22.29 -3.27
C ARG A 158 12.81 -22.35 -1.76
N ALA A 159 13.03 -21.19 -1.11
CA ALA A 159 13.22 -21.14 0.34
C ALA A 159 11.95 -21.55 1.11
N LEU A 160 10.81 -21.56 0.44
CA LEU A 160 9.49 -21.85 1.02
C LEU A 160 8.95 -23.24 0.66
N GLN A 161 9.77 -24.13 0.09
CA GLN A 161 9.36 -25.51 -0.26
C GLN A 161 9.04 -26.41 0.96
N ALA A 162 8.65 -25.84 2.10
CA ALA A 162 7.96 -26.56 3.17
C ALA A 162 6.46 -26.67 2.84
N PRO A 163 5.75 -27.76 3.19
CA PRO A 163 4.50 -28.20 2.57
C PRO A 163 3.24 -27.54 3.12
N HIS A 164 3.11 -26.24 3.04
CA HIS A 164 1.85 -25.56 3.38
C HIS A 164 1.43 -24.66 2.22
N ALA A 165 0.89 -25.30 1.19
CA ALA A 165 0.25 -24.66 0.06
C ALA A 165 -1.12 -24.11 0.47
N GLY A 166 -1.15 -22.88 0.99
CA GLY A 166 -2.33 -22.04 0.98
C GLY A 166 -2.21 -21.02 -0.16
N GLU A 167 -3.31 -20.44 -0.61
CA GLU A 167 -3.33 -19.40 -1.68
C GLU A 167 -2.68 -18.07 -1.27
N ASP A 168 -2.08 -17.99 -0.10
CA ASP A 168 -1.41 -16.81 0.44
C ASP A 168 -0.02 -16.60 -0.18
N GLU A 169 0.32 -15.33 -0.43
CA GLU A 169 1.68 -14.96 -0.84
C GLU A 169 2.67 -15.47 0.20
N PRO A 170 3.69 -16.27 -0.22
CA PRO A 170 4.62 -16.87 0.72
C PRO A 170 5.37 -15.80 1.52
N LEU A 171 5.55 -16.04 2.81
CA LEU A 171 6.35 -15.17 3.68
C LEU A 171 7.79 -15.12 3.18
N TYR A 172 8.34 -13.93 3.06
CA TYR A 172 9.76 -13.78 2.74
C TYR A 172 10.62 -14.26 3.92
N PRO A 173 11.59 -15.18 3.69
CA PRO A 173 12.37 -15.79 4.79
C PRO A 173 13.43 -14.87 5.40
N GLY A 174 13.52 -13.61 4.95
CA GLY A 174 14.47 -12.65 5.50
C GLY A 174 15.92 -12.80 5.02
N THR A 175 16.19 -13.58 3.97
CA THR A 175 17.54 -13.91 3.49
C THR A 175 18.47 -12.69 3.30
N CYS A 176 17.95 -11.57 2.77
CA CYS A 176 18.73 -10.33 2.59
C CYS A 176 18.52 -9.33 3.74
N ARG A 177 17.73 -9.68 4.74
CA ARG A 177 17.49 -8.82 5.90
C ARG A 177 18.70 -8.87 6.80
N ALA A 178 19.49 -7.78 6.85
CA ALA A 178 20.62 -7.69 7.76
C ALA A 178 20.14 -7.91 9.21
N THR A 179 20.73 -8.90 9.88
CA THR A 179 20.60 -9.04 11.32
C THR A 179 21.40 -7.94 12.00
N SER A 180 21.01 -7.53 13.20
CA SER A 180 21.64 -6.44 13.99
C SER A 180 23.15 -6.60 14.22
N SER A 181 23.76 -7.72 13.82
CA SER A 181 25.17 -8.06 13.96
C SER A 181 25.91 -8.28 12.63
N GLY A 182 25.24 -8.09 11.48
CA GLY A 182 25.86 -8.25 10.15
C GLY A 182 26.34 -6.93 9.54
N PRO A 183 27.24 -6.98 8.53
CA PRO A 183 27.68 -5.76 7.85
C PRO A 183 26.49 -5.03 7.25
N LYS A 184 26.41 -3.71 7.50
CA LYS A 184 25.42 -2.86 6.81
C LYS A 184 25.58 -3.05 5.31
N PRO A 185 24.48 -3.21 4.54
CA PRO A 185 24.58 -3.26 3.09
C PRO A 185 25.34 -2.02 2.61
N VAL A 186 26.32 -2.24 1.76
CA VAL A 186 27.17 -1.18 1.20
C VAL A 186 26.28 -0.14 0.54
N GLU A 187 26.37 1.09 1.00
CA GLU A 187 25.71 2.25 0.40
C GLU A 187 26.09 2.37 -1.08
N SER A 188 25.09 2.59 -1.91
CA SER A 188 25.14 3.26 -3.22
C SER A 188 25.85 2.63 -4.42
N ASP A 189 26.58 1.54 -4.33
CA ASP A 189 27.26 0.95 -5.51
C ASP A 189 26.63 -0.37 -6.01
N ALA A 190 25.44 -0.72 -5.55
CA ALA A 190 24.71 -1.94 -5.96
C ALA A 190 24.33 -2.00 -7.46
N THR A 191 24.59 -0.92 -8.21
CA THR A 191 24.41 -0.87 -9.67
C THR A 191 25.67 -1.22 -10.46
N ARG A 192 26.83 -1.37 -9.82
CA ARG A 192 28.11 -1.60 -10.53
C ARG A 192 28.29 -3.01 -11.07
N ASP A 193 27.57 -3.97 -10.52
CA ASP A 193 27.73 -5.39 -10.88
C ASP A 193 26.59 -5.94 -11.78
N GLY A 194 25.63 -5.09 -12.23
CA GLY A 194 24.48 -5.54 -13.01
C GLY A 194 23.48 -6.38 -12.23
N SER A 195 23.62 -6.47 -10.91
CA SER A 195 22.69 -7.21 -10.06
C SER A 195 21.31 -6.52 -10.02
N ARG A 196 20.25 -7.33 -10.15
CA ARG A 196 18.87 -6.86 -10.09
C ARG A 196 18.44 -6.65 -8.64
N ILE A 197 18.50 -5.42 -8.14
CA ILE A 197 18.18 -5.09 -6.76
C ILE A 197 16.73 -4.63 -6.62
N ASN A 198 15.94 -5.38 -5.84
CA ASN A 198 14.66 -4.91 -5.33
C ASN A 198 14.85 -4.30 -3.94
N TRP A 199 13.95 -3.42 -3.54
CA TRP A 199 13.94 -2.88 -2.18
C TRP A 199 12.73 -3.40 -1.41
N ARG A 200 13.00 -3.98 -0.23
CA ARG A 200 11.95 -4.50 0.65
C ARG A 200 11.73 -3.61 1.83
N PHE A 201 10.47 -3.41 2.17
CA PHE A 201 10.07 -2.81 3.43
C PHE A 201 10.27 -3.82 4.56
N ARG A 202 10.94 -3.39 5.62
CA ARG A 202 11.20 -4.17 6.83
C ARG A 202 9.97 -4.11 7.73
N VAL A 203 9.29 -5.22 7.91
CA VAL A 203 8.16 -5.28 8.85
C VAL A 203 8.66 -5.40 10.30
N PRO A 204 7.94 -4.84 11.27
CA PRO A 204 8.25 -4.97 12.70
C PRO A 204 7.75 -6.32 13.21
N ASP A 205 8.60 -7.34 13.20
CA ASP A 205 8.21 -8.71 13.58
C ASP A 205 7.55 -8.77 14.97
N GLY A 206 6.46 -9.51 15.06
CA GLY A 206 5.66 -9.68 16.27
C GLY A 206 4.68 -8.53 16.55
N GLU A 207 4.77 -7.41 15.83
CA GLU A 207 3.84 -6.30 16.01
C GLU A 207 2.47 -6.61 15.42
N SER A 208 1.43 -6.29 16.19
CA SER A 208 0.03 -6.45 15.78
C SER A 208 -0.47 -5.18 15.08
N ILE A 209 -0.81 -5.29 13.81
CA ILE A 209 -1.39 -4.23 13.00
C ILE A 209 -2.91 -4.41 12.98
N SER A 210 -3.63 -3.45 13.57
CA SER A 210 -5.07 -3.51 13.69
C SER A 210 -5.73 -2.32 13.01
N PHE A 211 -6.88 -2.55 12.37
CA PHE A 211 -7.73 -1.52 11.78
C PHE A 211 -9.20 -1.93 11.85
N VAL A 212 -10.09 -1.00 11.59
CA VAL A 212 -11.53 -1.27 11.46
C VAL A 212 -11.89 -1.19 9.99
N ASP A 213 -12.37 -2.30 9.45
CA ASP A 213 -12.96 -2.34 8.11
C ASP A 213 -14.46 -2.07 8.20
N ALA A 214 -15.00 -1.25 7.32
CA ALA A 214 -16.40 -0.84 7.39
C ALA A 214 -17.40 -1.95 7.04
N HIS A 215 -16.93 -3.07 6.45
CA HIS A 215 -17.73 -4.26 6.16
C HIS A 215 -17.42 -5.41 7.12
N TYR A 216 -16.13 -5.73 7.28
CA TYR A 216 -15.66 -6.88 8.07
C TYR A 216 -15.37 -6.56 9.55
N GLY A 217 -15.55 -5.31 9.97
CA GLY A 217 -15.29 -4.90 11.35
C GLY A 217 -13.80 -4.91 11.70
N ARG A 218 -13.48 -5.20 12.95
CA ARG A 218 -12.11 -5.16 13.46
C ARG A 218 -11.25 -6.27 12.83
N GLN A 219 -10.18 -5.85 12.20
CA GLN A 219 -9.17 -6.72 11.60
C GLN A 219 -7.86 -6.61 12.36
N ARG A 220 -7.08 -7.70 12.38
CA ARG A 220 -5.79 -7.78 13.06
C ARG A 220 -4.88 -8.74 12.31
N PHE A 221 -3.67 -8.29 12.02
CA PHE A 221 -2.61 -9.08 11.40
C PHE A 221 -1.29 -8.90 12.16
N VAL A 222 -0.53 -9.97 12.34
CA VAL A 222 0.76 -9.95 13.04
C VAL A 222 1.88 -9.91 12.01
N ALA A 223 2.69 -8.85 12.03
CA ALA A 223 3.86 -8.71 11.19
C ALA A 223 4.90 -9.81 11.50
N GLY A 224 5.52 -10.36 10.47
CA GLY A 224 6.45 -11.50 10.59
C GLY A 224 5.76 -12.86 10.65
N SER A 225 4.45 -12.92 10.94
CA SER A 225 3.66 -14.15 11.03
C SER A 225 2.58 -14.24 9.95
N ASP A 226 1.69 -13.24 9.86
CA ASP A 226 0.63 -13.22 8.86
C ASP A 226 1.12 -12.66 7.52
N PHE A 227 2.13 -11.81 7.54
CA PHE A 227 2.82 -11.25 6.37
C PHE A 227 4.25 -10.87 6.72
N GLY A 228 5.17 -11.04 5.75
CA GLY A 228 6.60 -10.72 5.90
C GLY A 228 7.02 -9.45 5.16
N ASP A 229 8.35 -9.24 5.09
CA ASP A 229 8.95 -8.13 4.34
C ASP A 229 8.51 -8.17 2.88
N PHE A 230 8.05 -7.07 2.36
CA PHE A 230 7.47 -6.98 1.02
C PHE A 230 8.20 -5.96 0.14
N ILE A 231 8.20 -6.22 -1.17
CA ILE A 231 8.85 -5.33 -2.14
C ILE A 231 8.05 -4.04 -2.26
N ILE A 232 8.75 -2.89 -2.19
CA ILE A 232 8.17 -1.57 -2.44
C ILE A 232 8.78 -0.86 -3.66
N TRP A 233 10.00 -1.27 -4.06
CA TRP A 233 10.65 -0.77 -5.26
C TRP A 233 11.30 -1.92 -6.02
N ARG A 234 11.06 -1.99 -7.31
CA ARG A 234 11.50 -3.10 -8.16
C ARG A 234 12.85 -2.78 -8.81
N HIS A 235 13.55 -3.83 -9.19
CA HIS A 235 14.86 -3.75 -9.89
C HIS A 235 14.81 -3.06 -11.26
N ASP A 236 13.63 -2.97 -11.89
CA ASP A 236 13.39 -2.31 -13.17
C ASP A 236 12.98 -0.84 -12.99
N ASP A 237 13.29 -0.28 -11.84
CA ASP A 237 13.09 1.12 -11.46
C ASP A 237 11.62 1.56 -11.41
N VAL A 238 10.73 0.65 -11.06
CA VAL A 238 9.29 0.88 -10.92
C VAL A 238 8.85 0.65 -9.48
N PRO A 239 7.96 1.50 -8.90
CA PRO A 239 7.40 1.24 -7.58
C PRO A 239 6.58 -0.06 -7.60
N ALA A 240 6.57 -0.78 -6.49
CA ALA A 240 5.65 -1.89 -6.32
C ALA A 240 4.26 -1.39 -5.92
N TYR A 241 3.24 -2.23 -6.12
CA TYR A 241 1.84 -1.95 -5.88
C TYR A 241 1.56 -1.24 -4.54
N HIS A 242 2.09 -1.76 -3.44
CA HIS A 242 1.79 -1.21 -2.11
C HIS A 242 2.25 0.24 -1.94
N LEU A 243 3.44 0.58 -2.43
CA LEU A 243 3.94 1.96 -2.37
C LEU A 243 3.13 2.88 -3.27
N ALA A 244 2.89 2.47 -4.52
CA ALA A 244 2.18 3.29 -5.49
C ALA A 244 0.78 3.66 -5.00
N VAL A 245 0.01 2.67 -4.53
CA VAL A 245 -1.37 2.89 -4.03
C VAL A 245 -1.37 3.82 -2.82
N VAL A 246 -0.46 3.64 -1.86
CA VAL A 246 -0.36 4.51 -0.67
C VAL A 246 -0.05 5.96 -1.06
N VAL A 247 0.90 6.15 -1.97
CA VAL A 247 1.27 7.49 -2.46
C VAL A 247 0.11 8.15 -3.19
N ASP A 248 -0.57 7.40 -4.05
CA ASP A 248 -1.69 7.93 -4.82
C ASP A 248 -2.90 8.27 -3.95
N ASP A 249 -3.28 7.37 -3.05
CA ASP A 249 -4.40 7.59 -2.15
C ASP A 249 -4.15 8.81 -1.25
N HIS A 250 -2.90 9.00 -0.79
CA HIS A 250 -2.52 10.20 -0.04
C HIS A 250 -2.53 11.46 -0.91
N ALA A 251 -1.87 11.43 -2.07
CA ALA A 251 -1.74 12.61 -2.95
C ALA A 251 -3.08 13.04 -3.56
N MET A 252 -3.98 12.10 -3.85
CA MET A 252 -5.33 12.35 -4.33
C MET A 252 -6.33 12.61 -3.20
N GLN A 253 -5.86 12.65 -1.94
CA GLN A 253 -6.69 12.89 -0.75
C GLN A 253 -7.86 11.90 -0.61
N ILE A 254 -7.66 10.65 -0.97
CA ILE A 254 -8.67 9.61 -0.81
C ILE A 254 -9.00 9.42 0.67
N THR A 255 -10.28 9.47 1.00
CA THR A 255 -10.77 9.32 2.38
C THR A 255 -11.25 7.90 2.67
N GLU A 256 -11.70 7.18 1.64
CA GLU A 256 -12.12 5.78 1.77
C GLU A 256 -11.67 4.94 0.58
N VAL A 257 -11.12 3.77 0.88
CA VAL A 257 -10.67 2.77 -0.08
C VAL A 257 -11.66 1.61 -0.10
N VAL A 258 -12.43 1.49 -1.19
CA VAL A 258 -13.31 0.34 -1.46
C VAL A 258 -12.60 -0.60 -2.42
N ARG A 259 -12.48 -1.91 -2.04
CA ARG A 259 -11.79 -2.93 -2.85
C ARG A 259 -12.20 -4.36 -2.44
N GLY A 260 -11.69 -5.40 -3.09
CA GLY A 260 -12.00 -6.79 -2.76
C GLY A 260 -11.36 -7.25 -1.44
N GLU A 261 -12.00 -8.20 -0.76
CA GLU A 261 -11.54 -8.77 0.54
C GLU A 261 -10.21 -9.51 0.46
N ASP A 262 -9.81 -9.96 -0.73
CA ASP A 262 -8.49 -10.54 -0.99
C ASP A 262 -7.33 -9.58 -0.68
N LEU A 263 -7.63 -8.29 -0.52
CA LEU A 263 -6.66 -7.25 -0.15
C LEU A 263 -6.71 -6.85 1.34
N LEU A 264 -7.45 -7.57 2.19
CA LEU A 264 -7.48 -7.30 3.63
C LEU A 264 -6.07 -7.31 4.26
N LYS A 265 -5.28 -8.34 3.98
CA LYS A 265 -3.88 -8.45 4.44
C LYS A 265 -2.99 -7.35 3.86
N SER A 266 -3.27 -6.91 2.63
CA SER A 266 -2.56 -5.79 1.99
C SER A 266 -2.77 -4.47 2.72
N THR A 267 -3.92 -4.29 3.39
CA THR A 267 -4.20 -3.13 4.23
C THR A 267 -3.19 -3.01 5.37
N ALA A 268 -2.86 -4.11 6.05
CA ALA A 268 -1.86 -4.09 7.11
C ALA A 268 -0.47 -3.65 6.60
N ARG A 269 -0.03 -4.12 5.43
CA ARG A 269 1.22 -3.68 4.78
C ARG A 269 1.18 -2.18 4.45
N GLN A 270 0.07 -1.70 3.91
CA GLN A 270 -0.11 -0.30 3.54
C GLN A 270 -0.16 0.61 4.77
N LEU A 271 -0.77 0.19 5.87
CA LEU A 271 -0.76 0.93 7.14
C LEU A 271 0.67 1.13 7.68
N LEU A 272 1.55 0.14 7.51
CA LEU A 272 2.97 0.31 7.85
C LEU A 272 3.65 1.37 6.96
N LEU A 273 3.32 1.44 5.68
CA LEU A 273 3.83 2.48 4.78
C LEU A 273 3.28 3.86 5.14
N TYR A 274 1.97 3.99 5.44
CA TYR A 274 1.38 5.25 5.93
C TYR A 274 2.11 5.74 7.18
N ARG A 275 2.37 4.84 8.13
CA ARG A 275 3.12 5.14 9.36
C ARG A 275 4.54 5.61 9.08
N ALA A 276 5.28 4.87 8.24
CA ALA A 276 6.67 5.21 7.90
C ALA A 276 6.78 6.56 7.16
N LEU A 277 5.77 6.90 6.36
CA LEU A 277 5.68 8.17 5.67
C LEU A 277 5.09 9.30 6.54
N GLY A 278 4.60 9.00 7.75
CA GLY A 278 3.96 9.99 8.62
C GLY A 278 2.63 10.51 8.05
N TRP A 279 1.93 9.70 7.24
CA TRP A 279 0.66 10.06 6.62
C TRP A 279 -0.52 9.40 7.33
N THR A 280 -1.68 10.06 7.30
CA THR A 280 -2.93 9.51 7.82
C THR A 280 -3.54 8.58 6.77
N PRO A 281 -3.82 7.31 7.10
CA PRO A 281 -4.46 6.38 6.16
C PRO A 281 -5.94 6.77 5.91
N PRO A 282 -6.52 6.34 4.77
CA PRO A 282 -7.96 6.40 4.54
C PRO A 282 -8.71 5.37 5.40
N ASP A 283 -10.04 5.46 5.43
CA ASP A 283 -10.90 4.38 5.87
C ASP A 283 -10.94 3.26 4.83
N PHE A 284 -11.31 2.05 5.24
CA PHE A 284 -11.33 0.88 4.37
C PHE A 284 -12.70 0.19 4.38
N TYR A 285 -13.12 -0.23 3.20
CA TYR A 285 -14.29 -1.06 2.99
C TYR A 285 -13.92 -2.20 2.03
N HIS A 286 -13.88 -3.42 2.51
CA HIS A 286 -13.60 -4.58 1.67
C HIS A 286 -14.92 -5.26 1.25
N CYS A 287 -15.06 -5.49 -0.05
CA CYS A 287 -16.21 -6.17 -0.63
C CYS A 287 -15.97 -7.68 -0.67
N PRO A 288 -16.98 -8.52 -0.41
CA PRO A 288 -16.89 -9.96 -0.67
C PRO A 288 -16.53 -10.23 -2.13
N LEU A 289 -15.72 -11.27 -2.36
CA LEU A 289 -15.40 -11.71 -3.71
C LEU A 289 -16.63 -12.31 -4.39
N VAL A 290 -16.68 -12.17 -5.70
CA VAL A 290 -17.68 -12.85 -6.52
C VAL A 290 -17.15 -14.24 -6.83
N THR A 291 -17.86 -15.26 -6.34
CA THR A 291 -17.55 -16.69 -6.54
C THR A 291 -18.62 -17.37 -7.40
N ASP A 292 -18.27 -18.48 -8.01
CA ASP A 292 -19.23 -19.37 -8.64
C ASP A 292 -19.97 -20.23 -7.57
N GLU A 293 -20.92 -21.06 -8.02
CA GLU A 293 -21.68 -21.97 -7.14
C GLU A 293 -20.80 -22.96 -6.35
N LYS A 294 -19.55 -23.14 -6.77
CA LYS A 294 -18.55 -24.00 -6.13
C LYS A 294 -17.61 -23.22 -5.20
N GLY A 295 -17.87 -21.93 -4.97
CA GLY A 295 -17.03 -21.06 -4.15
C GLY A 295 -15.71 -20.65 -4.83
N VAL A 296 -15.52 -20.92 -6.12
CA VAL A 296 -14.32 -20.56 -6.86
C VAL A 296 -14.43 -19.12 -7.38
N ARG A 297 -13.42 -18.30 -7.10
CA ARG A 297 -13.37 -16.89 -7.54
C ARG A 297 -13.53 -16.78 -9.06
N LEU A 298 -14.50 -16.00 -9.51
CA LEU A 298 -14.82 -15.83 -10.94
C LEU A 298 -13.69 -15.17 -11.74
N ALA A 299 -12.83 -14.37 -11.10
CA ALA A 299 -11.73 -13.65 -11.74
C ALA A 299 -10.65 -14.54 -12.38
N LYS A 300 -10.52 -15.81 -11.98
CA LYS A 300 -9.51 -16.73 -12.52
C LYS A 300 -9.95 -17.52 -13.75
N ARG A 301 -11.24 -17.46 -14.11
CA ARG A 301 -11.80 -18.24 -15.20
C ARG A 301 -12.62 -17.34 -16.11
N HIS A 302 -12.05 -17.00 -17.25
CA HIS A 302 -12.75 -16.62 -18.48
C HIS A 302 -12.99 -15.14 -18.78
N ASP A 303 -12.52 -14.76 -19.94
CA ASP A 303 -12.97 -13.60 -20.74
C ASP A 303 -14.50 -13.56 -20.94
N VAL A 304 -15.18 -14.71 -20.75
CA VAL A 304 -16.64 -14.88 -20.88
C VAL A 304 -17.45 -14.02 -19.91
N LEU A 305 -16.89 -13.66 -18.75
CA LEU A 305 -17.51 -12.81 -17.74
C LEU A 305 -16.97 -11.38 -17.75
N SER A 306 -16.25 -11.01 -18.81
CA SER A 306 -15.87 -9.61 -19.00
C SER A 306 -17.09 -8.75 -19.29
N LEU A 307 -17.08 -7.50 -18.82
CA LEU A 307 -18.18 -6.56 -19.04
C LEU A 307 -18.47 -6.41 -20.55
N ARG A 308 -17.41 -6.39 -21.36
CA ARG A 308 -17.50 -6.33 -22.83
C ARG A 308 -18.20 -7.54 -23.42
N ALA A 309 -17.87 -8.75 -22.96
CA ALA A 309 -18.53 -9.97 -23.44
C ALA A 309 -20.01 -10.04 -23.02
N LEU A 310 -20.33 -9.56 -21.83
CA LEU A 310 -21.72 -9.46 -21.37
C LEU A 310 -22.51 -8.44 -22.18
N ARG A 311 -21.93 -7.28 -22.44
CA ARG A 311 -22.51 -6.25 -23.32
C ARG A 311 -22.79 -6.78 -24.72
N ALA A 312 -21.85 -7.53 -25.30
CA ALA A 312 -22.02 -8.15 -26.63
C ALA A 312 -23.14 -9.19 -26.67
N LYS A 313 -23.47 -9.80 -25.53
CA LYS A 313 -24.60 -10.75 -25.37
C LYS A 313 -25.92 -10.05 -25.03
N GLY A 314 -25.98 -8.74 -25.03
CA GLY A 314 -27.17 -7.96 -24.71
C GLY A 314 -27.49 -7.83 -23.23
N ALA A 315 -26.53 -8.10 -22.34
CA ALA A 315 -26.76 -7.89 -20.91
C ALA A 315 -26.99 -6.41 -20.58
N GLU A 316 -27.97 -6.16 -19.71
CA GLU A 316 -28.26 -4.82 -19.22
C GLU A 316 -27.56 -4.56 -17.86
N PRO A 317 -26.87 -3.43 -17.70
CA PRO A 317 -26.20 -3.10 -16.42
C PRO A 317 -27.15 -3.07 -15.23
N ALA A 318 -28.41 -2.67 -15.42
CA ALA A 318 -29.42 -2.65 -14.36
C ALA A 318 -29.68 -4.05 -13.80
N THR A 319 -29.91 -5.03 -14.67
CA THR A 319 -30.14 -6.43 -14.28
C THR A 319 -28.93 -7.03 -13.55
N LEU A 320 -27.72 -6.71 -14.01
CA LEU A 320 -26.51 -7.16 -13.33
C LEU A 320 -26.39 -6.59 -11.92
N ARG A 321 -26.82 -5.34 -11.70
CA ARG A 321 -26.78 -4.67 -10.38
C ARG A 321 -27.85 -5.18 -9.41
N GLU A 322 -29.00 -5.63 -9.91
CA GLU A 322 -30.09 -6.19 -9.09
C GLU A 322 -29.68 -7.50 -8.40
N SER A 323 -28.66 -8.20 -8.91
CA SER A 323 -28.15 -9.43 -8.33
C SER A 323 -27.14 -9.22 -7.18
N TRP A 324 -26.86 -7.96 -6.77
CA TRP A 324 -25.80 -7.62 -5.79
C TRP A 324 -26.30 -7.18 -4.41
#